data_585d5be626c71c15222c4b3202c25ada
#
_entry.id   585d5be626c71c15222c4b3202c25ada
#
_cell.length_a   1.000
_cell.length_b   1.000
_cell.length_c   1.000
_cell.angle_alpha   90.00
_cell.angle_beta   90.00
_cell.angle_gamma   90.00
#
_symmetry.space_group_name_H-M   'P 1'
#
loop_
_entity.id
_entity.type
_entity.pdbx_description
1 polymer ?
#
loop_
_entity_poly.entity_id
_entity_poly.type
_entity_poly.pdbx_seq_one_letter_code
_entity_poly.pdbx_strand_id
1 'polypeptide(L)'
;RYGNTRELCLGLEVVTAQGDIWNGLSGLRKDNTGYDLRHLFIGSEGTLGVITAATMRLYPMPAAQLTSFAAVPSLEAAVALLGLAHRFLNAGLTGFEVMGQFALTLVVKHFPLQGVPFYQEAPYCVVLENSNHASLAHARVQFEQLLEAAIEQGCVLNAVVAESLAQAKALWNIRESIPLAQAREGLNIKHDISIAVSRIPEFVLTADALVEH
;
A
#
# COMPACT_ATOMS: atom_id res chain seq x y z
N ARG A 1 -4.97 -7.47 -1.83
CA ARG A 1 -6.15 -8.32 -1.90
C ARG A 1 -6.60 -8.65 -3.32
N TYR A 2 -6.72 -7.64 -4.15
CA TYR A 2 -7.29 -7.78 -5.50
C TYR A 2 -6.23 -8.00 -6.57
N GLY A 3 -4.95 -8.06 -6.20
CA GLY A 3 -3.83 -8.09 -7.11
C GLY A 3 -3.42 -6.71 -7.62
N ASN A 4 -2.45 -6.69 -8.51
CA ASN A 4 -2.02 -5.46 -9.19
C ASN A 4 -2.95 -5.12 -10.37
N THR A 5 -2.76 -3.98 -11.00
CA THR A 5 -3.58 -3.53 -12.14
C THR A 5 -3.58 -4.54 -13.29
N ARG A 6 -2.47 -5.23 -13.53
CA ARG A 6 -2.34 -6.29 -14.55
C ARG A 6 -3.32 -7.43 -14.31
N GLU A 7 -3.50 -7.87 -13.07
CA GLU A 7 -4.42 -8.94 -12.69
C GLU A 7 -5.88 -8.53 -12.72
N LEU A 8 -6.15 -7.23 -12.54
CA LEU A 8 -7.49 -6.66 -12.60
C LEU A 8 -7.98 -6.39 -14.02
N CYS A 9 -7.07 -6.26 -14.98
CA CYS A 9 -7.41 -5.96 -16.37
C CYS A 9 -7.90 -7.21 -17.10
N LEU A 10 -9.11 -7.17 -17.65
CA LEU A 10 -9.71 -8.25 -18.45
C LEU A 10 -9.54 -8.02 -19.96
N GLY A 11 -9.46 -6.78 -20.41
CA GLY A 11 -9.32 -6.42 -21.81
C GLY A 11 -8.80 -5.00 -21.98
N LEU A 12 -8.20 -4.72 -23.14
CA LEU A 12 -7.68 -3.39 -23.48
C LEU A 12 -8.07 -3.02 -24.90
N GLU A 13 -8.24 -1.72 -25.12
CA GLU A 13 -8.15 -1.10 -26.45
C GLU A 13 -6.86 -0.27 -26.48
N VAL A 14 -6.10 -0.42 -27.56
CA VAL A 14 -4.79 0.23 -27.70
C VAL A 14 -4.65 0.81 -29.11
N VAL A 15 -4.15 2.04 -29.19
CA VAL A 15 -3.71 2.65 -30.45
C VAL A 15 -2.21 2.44 -30.57
N THR A 16 -1.77 1.78 -31.66
CA THR A 16 -0.36 1.50 -31.94
C THR A 16 0.36 2.73 -32.51
N ALA A 17 1.69 2.66 -32.64
CA ALA A 17 2.48 3.74 -33.23
C ALA A 17 2.13 4.02 -34.71
N GLN A 18 1.52 3.06 -35.41
CA GLN A 18 1.05 3.20 -36.78
C GLN A 18 -0.34 3.85 -36.88
N GLY A 19 -1.00 4.06 -35.73
CA GLY A 19 -2.36 4.58 -35.67
C GLY A 19 -3.45 3.51 -35.78
N ASP A 20 -3.07 2.24 -35.81
CA ASP A 20 -4.02 1.13 -35.85
C ASP A 20 -4.64 0.93 -34.45
N ILE A 21 -5.93 0.63 -34.42
CA ILE A 21 -6.65 0.32 -33.18
C ILE A 21 -6.71 -1.19 -32.98
N TRP A 22 -6.01 -1.67 -31.95
CA TRP A 22 -6.18 -3.03 -31.47
C TRP A 22 -7.30 -3.06 -30.43
N ASN A 23 -8.42 -3.69 -30.78
CA ASN A 23 -9.55 -3.87 -29.87
C ASN A 23 -9.51 -5.28 -29.26
N GLY A 24 -8.96 -5.36 -28.06
CA GLY A 24 -8.94 -6.54 -27.20
C GLY A 24 -9.86 -6.40 -26.01
N LEU A 25 -10.86 -5.52 -26.05
CA LEU A 25 -11.85 -5.38 -24.98
C LEU A 25 -12.65 -6.70 -24.86
N SER A 26 -12.51 -7.36 -23.72
CA SER A 26 -13.19 -8.62 -23.40
C SER A 26 -13.67 -8.60 -21.96
N GLY A 27 -14.86 -9.11 -21.72
CA GLY A 27 -15.39 -9.36 -20.36
C GLY A 27 -15.23 -10.80 -19.90
N LEU A 28 -14.55 -11.64 -20.68
CA LEU A 28 -14.35 -13.05 -20.36
C LEU A 28 -13.41 -13.17 -19.15
N ARG A 29 -13.84 -13.91 -18.13
CA ARG A 29 -13.00 -14.22 -16.96
C ARG A 29 -11.96 -15.28 -17.23
N LYS A 30 -12.20 -16.10 -18.25
CA LYS A 30 -11.29 -17.13 -18.72
C LYS A 30 -11.32 -17.11 -20.24
N ASP A 31 -10.18 -16.87 -20.84
CA ASP A 31 -9.93 -17.00 -22.26
C ASP A 31 -8.56 -17.65 -22.45
N ASN A 32 -8.55 -18.84 -23.00
CA ASN A 32 -7.33 -19.62 -23.26
C ASN A 32 -6.99 -19.66 -24.76
N THR A 33 -7.58 -18.74 -25.54
CA THR A 33 -7.40 -18.69 -26.99
C THR A 33 -6.20 -17.82 -27.35
N GLY A 34 -5.11 -18.44 -27.78
CA GLY A 34 -3.90 -17.74 -28.24
C GLY A 34 -3.11 -17.04 -27.13
N TYR A 35 -2.27 -16.10 -27.53
CA TYR A 35 -1.46 -15.31 -26.60
C TYR A 35 -2.29 -14.19 -25.98
N ASP A 36 -2.05 -13.92 -24.70
CA ASP A 36 -2.66 -12.80 -23.98
C ASP A 36 -1.88 -11.50 -24.26
N LEU A 37 -2.24 -10.82 -25.35
CA LEU A 37 -1.55 -9.62 -25.83
C LEU A 37 -1.68 -8.42 -24.89
N ARG A 38 -2.65 -8.41 -23.94
CA ARG A 38 -2.76 -7.36 -22.93
C ARG A 38 -1.45 -7.18 -22.16
N HIS A 39 -0.77 -8.30 -21.88
CA HIS A 39 0.47 -8.29 -21.11
C HIS A 39 1.66 -7.64 -21.81
N LEU A 40 1.58 -7.39 -23.11
CA LEU A 40 2.56 -6.59 -23.84
C LEU A 40 2.41 -5.09 -23.53
N PHE A 41 1.16 -4.62 -23.45
CA PHE A 41 0.86 -3.19 -23.28
C PHE A 41 0.85 -2.74 -21.84
N ILE A 42 0.41 -3.62 -20.89
CA ILE A 42 0.42 -3.28 -19.46
C ILE A 42 1.85 -3.19 -18.96
N GLY A 43 2.26 -2.00 -18.52
CA GLY A 43 3.63 -1.71 -18.07
C GLY A 43 4.60 -1.31 -19.18
N SER A 44 4.12 -1.12 -20.43
CA SER A 44 4.94 -0.62 -21.54
C SER A 44 5.20 0.88 -21.51
N GLU A 45 4.54 1.62 -20.60
CA GLU A 45 4.66 3.08 -20.44
C GLU A 45 4.50 3.86 -21.76
N GLY A 46 3.59 3.40 -22.62
CA GLY A 46 3.32 4.02 -23.91
C GLY A 46 4.31 3.70 -25.03
N THR A 47 5.35 2.90 -24.77
CA THR A 47 6.38 2.59 -25.79
C THR A 47 5.87 1.67 -26.91
N LEU A 48 4.84 0.85 -26.63
CA LEU A 48 4.23 -0.05 -27.61
C LEU A 48 2.88 0.43 -28.15
N GLY A 49 2.27 1.40 -27.49
CA GLY A 49 0.98 1.96 -27.86
C GLY A 49 0.34 2.71 -26.71
N VAL A 50 -0.73 3.44 -27.00
CA VAL A 50 -1.52 4.21 -26.03
C VAL A 50 -2.79 3.44 -25.68
N ILE A 51 -2.97 3.11 -24.41
CA ILE A 51 -4.19 2.46 -23.91
C ILE A 51 -5.31 3.51 -23.89
N THR A 52 -6.38 3.29 -24.61
CA THR A 52 -7.52 4.20 -24.74
C THR A 52 -8.74 3.74 -23.96
N ALA A 53 -8.88 2.41 -23.75
CA ALA A 53 -9.95 1.85 -22.94
C ALA A 53 -9.51 0.53 -22.27
N ALA A 54 -10.14 0.20 -21.15
CA ALA A 54 -9.90 -1.04 -20.43
C ALA A 54 -11.19 -1.64 -19.85
N THR A 55 -11.29 -2.97 -19.92
CA THR A 55 -12.28 -3.74 -19.17
C THR A 55 -11.65 -4.21 -17.87
N MET A 56 -12.21 -3.80 -16.75
CA MET A 56 -11.67 -4.11 -15.42
C MET A 56 -12.55 -5.11 -14.68
N ARG A 57 -11.90 -6.01 -13.93
CA ARG A 57 -12.59 -6.92 -13.01
C ARG A 57 -13.17 -6.13 -11.84
N LEU A 58 -14.43 -6.34 -11.55
CA LEU A 58 -15.11 -5.76 -10.40
C LEU A 58 -15.20 -6.77 -9.26
N TYR A 59 -15.15 -6.26 -8.04
CA TYR A 59 -15.36 -7.00 -6.80
C TYR A 59 -16.48 -6.35 -5.99
N PRO A 60 -17.22 -7.12 -5.18
CA PRO A 60 -18.20 -6.55 -4.25
C PRO A 60 -17.53 -5.55 -3.30
N MET A 61 -18.22 -4.47 -2.96
CA MET A 61 -17.75 -3.55 -1.94
C MET A 61 -17.65 -4.27 -0.58
N PRO A 62 -16.59 -4.02 0.21
CA PRO A 62 -16.52 -4.54 1.57
C PRO A 62 -17.64 -3.94 2.43
N ALA A 63 -18.18 -4.75 3.35
CA ALA A 63 -19.18 -4.30 4.32
C ALA A 63 -18.56 -3.38 5.39
N ALA A 64 -17.27 -3.51 5.65
CA ALA A 64 -16.53 -2.70 6.60
C ALA A 64 -15.07 -2.48 6.14
N GLN A 65 -14.54 -1.31 6.47
CA GLN A 65 -13.14 -0.95 6.28
C GLN A 65 -12.63 -0.30 7.56
N LEU A 66 -11.56 -0.83 8.12
CA LEU A 66 -10.92 -0.33 9.32
C LEU A 66 -9.48 0.01 9.03
N THR A 67 -9.04 1.16 9.52
CA THR A 67 -7.67 1.64 9.38
C THR A 67 -7.04 1.82 10.76
N SER A 68 -5.81 1.35 10.92
CA SER A 68 -4.99 1.58 12.11
C SER A 68 -3.68 2.27 11.73
N PHE A 69 -3.14 3.01 12.70
CA PHE A 69 -1.81 3.58 12.66
C PHE A 69 -1.04 3.09 13.88
N ALA A 70 0.07 2.39 13.65
CA ALA A 70 0.83 1.71 14.70
C ALA A 70 2.29 2.18 14.73
N ALA A 71 2.83 2.36 15.92
CA ALA A 71 4.25 2.60 16.17
C ALA A 71 5.00 1.26 16.25
N VAL A 72 6.08 1.09 15.49
CA VAL A 72 6.88 -0.14 15.46
C VAL A 72 8.35 0.14 15.73
N PRO A 73 9.03 -0.72 16.53
CA PRO A 73 10.38 -0.46 16.99
C PRO A 73 11.47 -0.68 15.94
N SER A 74 11.19 -1.42 14.87
CA SER A 74 12.17 -1.69 13.82
C SER A 74 11.50 -2.16 12.52
N LEU A 75 12.26 -2.29 11.43
CA LEU A 75 11.79 -2.87 10.17
C LEU A 75 11.51 -4.37 10.30
N GLU A 76 12.29 -5.09 11.10
CA GLU A 76 12.05 -6.51 11.43
C GLU A 76 10.69 -6.66 12.13
N ALA A 77 10.38 -5.77 13.06
CA ALA A 77 9.09 -5.73 13.73
C ALA A 77 7.95 -5.40 12.77
N ALA A 78 8.17 -4.49 11.80
CA ALA A 78 7.19 -4.22 10.74
C ALA A 78 6.95 -5.45 9.85
N VAL A 79 7.99 -6.20 9.48
CA VAL A 79 7.87 -7.46 8.73
C VAL A 79 7.13 -8.52 9.54
N ALA A 80 7.43 -8.64 10.85
CA ALA A 80 6.70 -9.55 11.73
C ALA A 80 5.23 -9.17 11.86
N LEU A 81 4.92 -7.87 12.02
CA LEU A 81 3.56 -7.34 12.03
C LEU A 81 2.82 -7.66 10.72
N LEU A 82 3.47 -7.56 9.56
CA LEU A 82 2.88 -7.95 8.28
C LEU A 82 2.54 -9.45 8.27
N GLY A 83 3.41 -10.30 8.82
CA GLY A 83 3.13 -11.73 8.97
C GLY A 83 1.89 -12.00 9.85
N LEU A 84 1.77 -11.28 10.97
CA LEU A 84 0.58 -11.34 11.83
C LEU A 84 -0.66 -10.84 11.09
N ALA A 85 -0.55 -9.71 10.38
CA ALA A 85 -1.66 -9.16 9.60
C ALA A 85 -2.17 -10.15 8.54
N HIS A 86 -1.28 -10.85 7.84
CA HIS A 86 -1.68 -11.94 6.93
C HIS A 86 -2.37 -13.08 7.66
N ARG A 87 -1.92 -13.46 8.85
CA ARG A 87 -2.51 -14.55 9.63
C ARG A 87 -3.91 -14.23 10.14
N PHE A 88 -4.13 -13.03 10.66
CA PHE A 88 -5.41 -12.63 11.26
C PHE A 88 -6.41 -12.07 10.26
N LEU A 89 -5.94 -11.32 9.27
CA LEU A 89 -6.80 -10.63 8.31
C LEU A 89 -6.90 -11.35 6.96
N ASN A 90 -5.90 -12.17 6.62
CA ASN A 90 -5.84 -12.91 5.36
C ASN A 90 -6.15 -11.99 4.15
N ALA A 91 -7.14 -12.36 3.32
CA ALA A 91 -7.59 -11.55 2.18
C ALA A 91 -8.25 -10.21 2.59
N GLY A 92 -8.49 -9.97 3.88
CA GLY A 92 -8.97 -8.69 4.41
C GLY A 92 -7.87 -7.61 4.48
N LEU A 93 -6.60 -7.97 4.54
CA LEU A 93 -5.51 -7.00 4.50
C LEU A 93 -5.48 -6.31 3.13
N THR A 94 -5.83 -5.02 3.09
CA THR A 94 -5.92 -4.22 1.86
C THR A 94 -4.94 -3.06 1.79
N GLY A 95 -4.31 -2.71 2.90
CA GLY A 95 -3.26 -1.71 2.96
C GLY A 95 -2.26 -2.03 4.06
N PHE A 96 -0.97 -1.85 3.78
CA PHE A 96 0.13 -1.97 4.73
C PHE A 96 1.30 -1.12 4.24
N GLU A 97 1.50 0.03 4.87
CA GLU A 97 2.52 1.01 4.47
C GLU A 97 3.41 1.35 5.67
N VAL A 98 4.70 1.19 5.51
CA VAL A 98 5.70 1.51 6.53
C VAL A 98 6.32 2.87 6.24
N MET A 99 6.39 3.72 7.25
CA MET A 99 6.90 5.08 7.16
C MET A 99 8.01 5.31 8.20
N GLY A 100 9.16 5.80 7.75
CA GLY A 100 10.25 6.17 8.65
C GLY A 100 9.96 7.48 9.39
N GLN A 101 10.49 7.60 10.61
CA GLN A 101 10.31 8.77 11.49
C GLN A 101 10.73 10.08 10.80
N PHE A 102 11.83 10.08 10.05
CA PHE A 102 12.28 11.28 9.33
C PHE A 102 11.24 11.79 8.35
N ALA A 103 10.64 10.90 7.56
CA ALA A 103 9.58 11.27 6.61
C ALA A 103 8.35 11.85 7.33
N LEU A 104 7.98 11.28 8.48
CA LEU A 104 6.86 11.79 9.30
C LEU A 104 7.19 13.15 9.94
N THR A 105 8.43 13.39 10.33
CA THR A 105 8.91 14.70 10.80
C THR A 105 8.74 15.78 9.73
N LEU A 106 9.01 15.45 8.46
CA LEU A 106 8.77 16.38 7.35
C LEU A 106 7.27 16.67 7.16
N VAL A 107 6.40 15.67 7.35
CA VAL A 107 4.95 15.90 7.30
C VAL A 107 4.53 16.87 8.40
N VAL A 108 4.96 16.65 9.63
CA VAL A 108 4.64 17.56 10.75
C VAL A 108 5.16 18.98 10.49
N LYS A 109 6.38 19.11 9.95
CA LYS A 109 6.99 20.42 9.62
C LYS A 109 6.20 21.18 8.56
N HIS A 110 5.80 20.54 7.48
CA HIS A 110 5.19 21.18 6.32
C HIS A 110 3.67 21.19 6.31
N PHE A 111 3.05 20.36 7.16
CA PHE A 111 1.60 20.23 7.33
C PHE A 111 1.22 20.22 8.82
N PRO A 112 1.46 21.32 9.58
CA PRO A 112 1.35 21.33 11.04
C PRO A 112 -0.08 21.10 11.57
N LEU A 113 -1.09 21.21 10.72
CA LEU A 113 -2.49 20.90 11.08
C LEU A 113 -2.81 19.41 10.97
N GLN A 114 -1.91 18.63 10.40
CA GLN A 114 -2.03 17.17 10.32
C GLN A 114 -1.44 16.56 11.61
N GLY A 115 -2.30 16.06 12.50
CA GLY A 115 -1.84 15.30 13.66
C GLY A 115 -1.25 13.97 13.21
N VAL A 116 0.02 13.72 13.53
CA VAL A 116 0.71 12.45 13.23
C VAL A 116 0.90 11.69 14.54
N PRO A 117 0.15 10.59 14.78
CA PRO A 117 0.30 9.81 16.00
C PRO A 117 1.69 9.19 16.10
N PHE A 118 2.24 9.11 17.31
CA PHE A 118 3.42 8.31 17.67
C PHE A 118 4.72 8.60 16.91
N TYR A 119 4.79 9.63 16.04
CA TYR A 119 5.96 9.85 15.19
C TYR A 119 7.27 10.11 15.95
N GLN A 120 7.19 10.50 17.23
CA GLN A 120 8.36 10.68 18.12
C GLN A 120 8.62 9.47 19.01
N GLU A 121 7.70 8.51 19.07
CA GLU A 121 7.76 7.37 19.98
C GLU A 121 8.48 6.16 19.38
N ALA A 122 8.61 6.12 18.06
CA ALA A 122 9.18 4.97 17.35
C ALA A 122 9.91 5.39 16.07
N PRO A 123 10.95 4.64 15.65
CA PRO A 123 11.66 4.92 14.40
C PRO A 123 10.81 4.68 13.15
N TYR A 124 9.76 3.88 13.25
CA TYR A 124 8.84 3.61 12.16
C TYR A 124 7.39 3.63 12.63
N CYS A 125 6.50 4.02 11.72
CA CYS A 125 5.07 3.85 11.88
C CYS A 125 4.49 3.07 10.70
N VAL A 126 3.39 2.35 10.95
CA VAL A 126 2.69 1.55 9.95
C VAL A 126 1.23 2.00 9.88
N VAL A 127 0.76 2.34 8.68
CA VAL A 127 -0.68 2.40 8.41
C VAL A 127 -1.10 1.06 7.83
N LEU A 128 -2.12 0.45 8.41
CA LEU A 128 -2.67 -0.82 7.93
C LEU A 128 -4.20 -0.77 7.83
N GLU A 129 -4.73 -1.48 6.85
CA GLU A 129 -6.15 -1.46 6.53
C GLU A 129 -6.71 -2.87 6.38
N ASN A 130 -7.84 -3.09 7.01
CA ASN A 130 -8.65 -4.30 6.90
C ASN A 130 -9.97 -4.00 6.19
N SER A 131 -10.21 -4.63 5.05
CA SER A 131 -11.49 -4.64 4.35
C SER A 131 -12.19 -5.98 4.56
N ASN A 132 -13.35 -5.96 5.20
CA ASN A 132 -14.11 -7.16 5.56
C ASN A 132 -15.48 -7.19 4.85
N HIS A 133 -15.88 -8.37 4.35
CA HIS A 133 -17.16 -8.55 3.66
C HIS A 133 -18.26 -9.09 4.56
N ALA A 134 -17.94 -9.59 5.77
CA ALA A 134 -18.94 -10.12 6.68
C ALA A 134 -19.68 -9.01 7.43
N SER A 135 -18.97 -8.27 8.30
CA SER A 135 -19.55 -7.17 9.07
C SER A 135 -18.49 -6.29 9.73
N LEU A 136 -18.90 -5.11 10.18
CA LEU A 136 -18.05 -4.22 10.98
C LEU A 136 -17.64 -4.86 12.32
N ALA A 137 -18.55 -5.56 12.98
CA ALA A 137 -18.27 -6.23 14.26
C ALA A 137 -17.18 -7.31 14.07
N HIS A 138 -17.30 -8.13 13.03
CA HIS A 138 -16.29 -9.14 12.72
C HIS A 138 -14.92 -8.51 12.37
N ALA A 139 -14.92 -7.45 11.57
CA ALA A 139 -13.71 -6.71 11.23
C ALA A 139 -13.00 -6.16 12.48
N ARG A 140 -13.75 -5.61 13.44
CA ARG A 140 -13.20 -5.09 14.70
C ARG A 140 -12.55 -6.19 15.53
N VAL A 141 -13.23 -7.31 15.73
CA VAL A 141 -12.68 -8.43 16.50
C VAL A 141 -11.36 -8.94 15.89
N GLN A 142 -11.33 -9.12 14.58
CA GLN A 142 -10.09 -9.53 13.90
C GLN A 142 -8.94 -8.52 14.08
N PHE A 143 -9.28 -7.22 14.02
CA PHE A 143 -8.29 -6.16 14.12
C PHE A 143 -7.77 -5.99 15.53
N GLU A 144 -8.64 -6.10 16.54
CA GLU A 144 -8.27 -6.13 17.96
C GLU A 144 -7.35 -7.31 18.27
N GLN A 145 -7.71 -8.53 17.86
CA GLN A 145 -6.88 -9.72 18.02
C GLN A 145 -5.50 -9.58 17.36
N LEU A 146 -5.44 -8.97 16.17
CA LEU A 146 -4.17 -8.67 15.50
C LEU A 146 -3.29 -7.73 16.32
N LEU A 147 -3.86 -6.60 16.78
CA LEU A 147 -3.11 -5.58 17.51
C LEU A 147 -2.68 -6.09 18.90
N GLU A 148 -3.54 -6.82 19.60
CA GLU A 148 -3.20 -7.48 20.86
C GLU A 148 -2.01 -8.43 20.68
N ALA A 149 -2.09 -9.34 19.71
CA ALA A 149 -0.99 -10.27 19.42
C ALA A 149 0.31 -9.56 18.99
N ALA A 150 0.21 -8.44 18.28
CA ALA A 150 1.35 -7.66 17.83
C ALA A 150 2.02 -6.91 19.00
N ILE A 151 1.25 -6.41 19.94
CA ILE A 151 1.75 -5.77 21.18
C ILE A 151 2.40 -6.82 22.07
N GLU A 152 1.74 -7.96 22.30
CA GLU A 152 2.28 -9.06 23.11
C GLU A 152 3.63 -9.60 22.58
N GLN A 153 3.78 -9.64 21.25
CA GLN A 153 5.03 -10.06 20.60
C GLN A 153 6.08 -8.95 20.48
N GLY A 154 5.78 -7.73 20.95
CA GLY A 154 6.68 -6.58 20.85
C GLY A 154 6.87 -6.04 19.45
N CYS A 155 6.02 -6.44 18.48
CA CYS A 155 6.06 -5.90 17.12
C CYS A 155 5.46 -4.50 17.03
N VAL A 156 4.54 -4.17 17.92
CA VAL A 156 3.87 -2.87 18.03
C VAL A 156 4.06 -2.31 19.43
N LEU A 157 4.51 -1.06 19.53
CA LEU A 157 4.65 -0.33 20.78
C LEU A 157 3.35 0.34 21.19
N ASN A 158 2.66 0.91 20.23
CA ASN A 158 1.40 1.62 20.42
C ASN A 158 0.60 1.62 19.11
N ALA A 159 -0.73 1.71 19.18
CA ALA A 159 -1.58 1.76 18.00
C ALA A 159 -2.87 2.56 18.25
N VAL A 160 -3.37 3.19 17.21
CA VAL A 160 -4.70 3.81 17.16
C VAL A 160 -5.51 3.22 16.01
N VAL A 161 -6.78 2.94 16.26
CA VAL A 161 -7.73 2.49 15.24
C VAL A 161 -8.71 3.62 14.95
N ALA A 162 -8.91 3.93 13.67
CA ALA A 162 -9.87 4.94 13.26
C ALA A 162 -11.31 4.51 13.60
N GLU A 163 -12.05 5.37 14.27
CA GLU A 163 -13.44 5.15 14.66
C GLU A 163 -14.45 5.67 13.62
N SER A 164 -13.95 6.45 12.66
CA SER A 164 -14.76 7.04 11.58
C SER A 164 -14.01 7.07 10.26
N LEU A 165 -14.75 7.18 9.15
CA LEU A 165 -14.18 7.36 7.82
C LEU A 165 -13.30 8.62 7.72
N ALA A 166 -13.65 9.69 8.44
CA ALA A 166 -12.86 10.91 8.48
C ALA A 166 -11.50 10.68 9.14
N GLN A 167 -11.45 9.95 10.25
CA GLN A 167 -10.20 9.56 10.91
C GLN A 167 -9.37 8.60 10.04
N ALA A 168 -10.01 7.60 9.42
CA ALA A 168 -9.32 6.68 8.50
C ALA A 168 -8.66 7.45 7.35
N LYS A 169 -9.39 8.39 6.74
CA LYS A 169 -8.85 9.26 5.70
C LYS A 169 -7.72 10.16 6.22
N ALA A 170 -7.82 10.66 7.43
CA ALA A 170 -6.75 11.47 8.04
C ALA A 170 -5.46 10.66 8.22
N LEU A 171 -5.55 9.40 8.66
CA LEU A 171 -4.40 8.50 8.78
C LEU A 171 -3.74 8.21 7.42
N TRP A 172 -4.53 7.96 6.38
CA TRP A 172 -4.01 7.78 5.03
C TRP A 172 -3.40 9.07 4.46
N ASN A 173 -3.98 10.23 4.74
CA ASN A 173 -3.43 11.51 4.32
C ASN A 173 -2.03 11.78 4.87
N ILE A 174 -1.68 11.24 6.04
CA ILE A 174 -0.30 11.33 6.57
C ILE A 174 0.67 10.71 5.55
N ARG A 175 0.40 9.48 5.12
CA ARG A 175 1.21 8.76 4.13
C ARG A 175 1.27 9.50 2.80
N GLU A 176 0.13 9.96 2.31
CA GLU A 176 0.02 10.67 1.03
C GLU A 176 0.72 12.04 1.04
N SER A 177 0.87 12.65 2.21
CA SER A 177 1.57 13.92 2.37
C SER A 177 3.10 13.81 2.36
N ILE A 178 3.67 12.61 2.53
CA ILE A 178 5.13 12.42 2.55
C ILE A 178 5.81 12.94 1.27
N PRO A 179 5.38 12.55 0.05
CA PRO A 179 6.02 13.07 -1.17
C PRO A 179 5.90 14.58 -1.32
N LEU A 180 4.79 15.17 -0.84
CA LEU A 180 4.57 16.62 -0.88
C LEU A 180 5.45 17.35 0.14
N ALA A 181 5.61 16.79 1.35
CA ALA A 181 6.49 17.32 2.37
C ALA A 181 7.96 17.30 1.92
N GLN A 182 8.39 16.21 1.32
CA GLN A 182 9.73 16.09 0.72
C GLN A 182 9.97 17.12 -0.38
N ALA A 183 9.00 17.34 -1.27
CA ALA A 183 9.10 18.35 -2.32
C ALA A 183 9.17 19.78 -1.77
N ARG A 184 8.56 20.06 -0.61
CA ARG A 184 8.66 21.36 0.08
C ARG A 184 9.97 21.52 0.84
N GLU A 185 10.59 20.42 1.26
CA GLU A 185 11.89 20.47 1.94
C GLU A 185 13.02 20.84 1.00
N GLY A 186 12.98 20.37 -0.26
CA GLY A 186 13.96 20.70 -1.27
C GLY A 186 14.06 19.65 -2.38
N LEU A 187 15.11 19.78 -3.19
CA LEU A 187 15.42 18.81 -4.23
C LEU A 187 15.80 17.46 -3.61
N ASN A 188 15.22 16.40 -4.10
CA ASN A 188 15.50 15.04 -3.67
C ASN A 188 15.56 14.08 -4.84
N ILE A 189 16.32 13.00 -4.68
CA ILE A 189 16.37 11.89 -5.63
C ILE A 189 15.46 10.81 -5.06
N LYS A 190 14.47 10.38 -5.85
CA LYS A 190 13.54 9.32 -5.48
C LYS A 190 13.87 8.06 -6.24
N HIS A 191 14.02 6.98 -5.50
CA HIS A 191 14.22 5.65 -6.06
C HIS A 191 13.02 4.77 -5.72
N ASP A 192 12.41 4.19 -6.75
CA ASP A 192 11.44 3.12 -6.59
C ASP A 192 12.17 1.80 -6.81
N ILE A 193 12.16 0.96 -5.78
CA ILE A 193 12.79 -0.36 -5.81
C ILE A 193 11.79 -1.44 -5.46
N SER A 194 12.07 -2.66 -5.88
CA SER A 194 11.30 -3.85 -5.52
C SER A 194 12.25 -4.97 -5.11
N ILE A 195 12.08 -5.44 -3.89
CA ILE A 195 12.86 -6.56 -3.31
C ILE A 195 11.95 -7.49 -2.52
N ALA A 196 12.44 -8.68 -2.19
CA ALA A 196 11.73 -9.58 -1.29
C ALA A 196 11.52 -8.91 0.07
N VAL A 197 10.31 -8.99 0.63
CA VAL A 197 9.94 -8.35 1.91
C VAL A 197 10.91 -8.72 3.04
N SER A 198 11.34 -9.98 3.10
CA SER A 198 12.32 -10.46 4.09
C SER A 198 13.71 -9.80 4.00
N ARG A 199 14.02 -9.15 2.87
CA ARG A 199 15.30 -8.47 2.64
C ARG A 199 15.22 -6.97 2.91
N ILE A 200 14.04 -6.42 3.17
CA ILE A 200 13.85 -4.98 3.40
C ILE A 200 14.72 -4.46 4.57
N PRO A 201 14.75 -5.10 5.76
CA PRO A 201 15.58 -4.60 6.86
C PRO A 201 17.07 -4.51 6.52
N GLU A 202 17.63 -5.57 5.95
CA GLU A 202 19.03 -5.61 5.51
C GLU A 202 19.33 -4.55 4.45
N PHE A 203 18.42 -4.41 3.49
CA PHE A 203 18.57 -3.43 2.42
C PHE A 203 18.62 -1.99 2.95
N VAL A 204 17.69 -1.62 3.84
CA VAL A 204 17.66 -0.25 4.40
C VAL A 204 18.93 0.04 5.19
N LEU A 205 19.36 -0.86 6.07
CA LEU A 205 20.62 -0.71 6.82
C LEU A 205 21.83 -0.50 5.90
N THR A 206 21.90 -1.26 4.80
CA THR A 206 23.01 -1.16 3.84
C THR A 206 22.93 0.15 3.04
N ALA A 207 21.73 0.55 2.62
CA ALA A 207 21.51 1.77 1.85
C ALA A 207 21.83 3.02 2.71
N ASP A 208 21.39 3.06 3.94
CA ASP A 208 21.66 4.18 4.86
C ASP A 208 23.17 4.33 5.09
N ALA A 209 23.88 3.23 5.33
CA ALA A 209 25.35 3.26 5.49
C ALA A 209 26.09 3.74 4.24
N LEU A 210 25.54 3.52 3.04
CA LEU A 210 26.14 4.00 1.78
C LEU A 210 25.86 5.48 1.50
N VAL A 211 24.76 6.01 2.01
CA VAL A 211 24.37 7.42 1.79
C VAL A 211 25.03 8.35 2.82
N GLU A 212 25.38 7.85 4.00
CA GLU A 212 26.10 8.62 5.04
C GLU A 212 27.58 8.87 4.72
N HIS A 213 28.14 8.23 3.70
CA HIS A 213 29.50 8.38 3.20
C HIS A 213 29.56 9.19 1.90
#